data_5c24240ee33fd812a3f480987c1151f7
#
_entry.id   5c24240ee33fd812a3f480987c1151f7
#
_cell.length_a   1.000
_cell.length_b   1.000
_cell.length_c   1.000
_cell.angle_alpha   90.00
_cell.angle_beta   90.00
_cell.angle_gamma   90.00
#
_symmetry.space_group_name_H-M   'P 1'
#
loop_
_entity.id
_entity.type
_entity.pdbx_description
1 polymer ?
#
loop_
_entity_poly.entity_id
_entity_poly.type
_entity_poly.pdbx_seq_one_letter_code
_entity_poly.pdbx_strand_id
1 'polypeptide(L)'
;MDKANKYGFRCIFARTKQEYEYAVNALNDDIIIAGAIDFPEGVLTLEEKVNKFKEYALIGYKEIDYVLNQNAVENGNLKKIEEEMFSIHEICQKYGIAEKVIVEMCKLEGRDNIKREICNIANRVKPTFLKTSTGRSFRGADLNDVKLMKNILDDNICIKASGGIRTYQQAEKFFKSGADVIGASSAIQIVEESKRKMLNFDESRVRTEHQNGVNLIPEVEKIVDKVCEDGYSNIFLFGIGGTLLYAGQIMHTAKQLGCDLPIYLENATDFLYEGNAKFNEKSIVVIASLSGNTIEIEAAIDKAHEVGAKVMGYVEVLNSPLAKKVDYLVNTFGGEYYWWYSVVLRFMKNAGQFDKYDQLMNEIKNMPENVVQIYKDADAKMEAYAKQYCDEPITYLVASGNLEDWAVCYGMCIMEEMQWMRTRPISAANFFHGTLEVIERDIPVILIKGEDKTRPEMDRVENFVHRVSAKVTVFDTKDYELKGISDEFRGILSPIMMRSAFMRLNVHLEHCRRHPIDIRRYYKALDY
;
A
#
# COMPACT_ATOMS: atom_id res chain seq x y z
N MET A 1 -10.10 7.43 32.98
CA MET A 1 -9.95 6.11 33.62
C MET A 1 -10.91 5.08 33.03
N ASP A 2 -12.23 5.33 32.98
CA ASP A 2 -13.22 4.37 32.41
C ASP A 2 -12.86 3.83 31.02
N LYS A 3 -12.35 4.69 30.15
CA LYS A 3 -11.89 4.26 28.82
C LYS A 3 -10.65 3.35 28.90
N ALA A 4 -9.72 3.59 29.82
CA ALA A 4 -8.55 2.73 30.00
C ALA A 4 -8.98 1.32 30.45
N ASN A 5 -9.89 1.23 31.42
CA ASN A 5 -10.47 -0.04 31.86
C ASN A 5 -11.22 -0.76 30.73
N LYS A 6 -12.10 -0.01 30.01
CA LYS A 6 -12.90 -0.56 28.91
C LYS A 6 -12.06 -1.16 27.78
N TYR A 7 -10.96 -0.50 27.43
CA TYR A 7 -10.12 -0.92 26.30
C TYR A 7 -8.92 -1.78 26.69
N GLY A 8 -8.68 -2.00 28.00
CA GLY A 8 -7.59 -2.83 28.51
C GLY A 8 -6.22 -2.28 28.13
N PHE A 9 -5.99 -0.96 28.33
CA PHE A 9 -4.68 -0.39 28.05
C PHE A 9 -3.64 -0.93 29.03
N ARG A 10 -2.47 -1.28 28.51
CA ARG A 10 -1.35 -1.74 29.34
C ARG A 10 -0.93 -0.69 30.37
N CYS A 11 -0.94 0.59 29.99
CA CYS A 11 -0.36 1.66 30.80
C CYS A 11 -1.04 3.01 30.51
N ILE A 12 -1.21 3.82 31.53
CA ILE A 12 -1.58 5.24 31.41
C ILE A 12 -0.59 6.13 32.17
N PHE A 13 -0.56 7.43 31.85
CA PHE A 13 0.30 8.39 32.53
C PHE A 13 -0.46 9.18 33.57
N ALA A 14 0.12 9.30 34.78
CA ALA A 14 -0.23 10.27 35.82
C ALA A 14 0.96 11.24 35.99
N ARG A 15 0.70 12.54 35.93
CA ARG A 15 1.73 13.58 35.93
C ARG A 15 1.98 14.16 37.34
N THR A 16 1.03 13.98 38.23
CA THR A 16 1.08 14.50 39.58
C THR A 16 0.72 13.40 40.58
N LYS A 17 1.13 13.60 41.85
CA LYS A 17 0.75 12.70 42.93
C LYS A 17 -0.78 12.56 43.05
N GLN A 18 -1.52 13.65 42.90
CA GLN A 18 -2.98 13.63 42.96
C GLN A 18 -3.60 12.82 41.81
N GLU A 19 -3.08 12.97 40.59
CA GLU A 19 -3.50 12.12 39.44
C GLU A 19 -3.19 10.65 39.68
N TYR A 20 -2.03 10.34 40.29
CA TYR A 20 -1.64 8.99 40.64
C TYR A 20 -2.61 8.37 41.67
N GLU A 21 -2.88 9.06 42.76
CA GLU A 21 -3.82 8.61 43.81
C GLU A 21 -5.23 8.40 43.25
N TYR A 22 -5.68 9.29 42.36
CA TYR A 22 -6.96 9.10 41.68
C TYR A 22 -6.94 7.88 40.75
N ALA A 23 -5.85 7.68 40.01
CA ALA A 23 -5.70 6.56 39.06
C ALA A 23 -5.69 5.21 39.80
N VAL A 24 -4.99 5.10 40.94
CA VAL A 24 -4.97 3.88 41.78
C VAL A 24 -6.37 3.44 42.17
N ASN A 25 -7.25 4.39 42.50
CA ASN A 25 -8.61 4.07 42.92
C ASN A 25 -9.61 3.83 41.77
N ALA A 26 -9.25 4.22 40.55
CA ALA A 26 -10.17 4.23 39.41
C ALA A 26 -9.84 3.21 38.31
N LEU A 27 -8.63 2.66 38.31
CA LEU A 27 -8.17 1.72 37.30
C LEU A 27 -8.24 0.28 37.75
N ASN A 28 -8.37 -0.64 36.81
CA ASN A 28 -8.20 -2.07 37.03
C ASN A 28 -6.73 -2.36 37.40
N ASP A 29 -6.51 -3.38 38.23
CA ASP A 29 -5.21 -3.75 38.80
C ASP A 29 -4.14 -4.13 37.71
N ASP A 30 -4.58 -4.52 36.54
CA ASP A 30 -3.73 -4.89 35.39
C ASP A 30 -3.21 -3.68 34.59
N ILE A 31 -3.70 -2.46 34.87
CA ILE A 31 -3.30 -1.24 34.17
C ILE A 31 -2.20 -0.52 34.96
N ILE A 32 -1.03 -0.42 34.36
CA ILE A 32 0.13 0.23 34.98
C ILE A 32 -0.03 1.75 34.94
N ILE A 33 0.23 2.39 36.08
CA ILE A 33 0.28 3.85 36.19
C ILE A 33 1.74 4.28 36.05
N ALA A 34 2.05 4.98 34.95
CA ALA A 34 3.41 5.44 34.64
C ALA A 34 3.56 6.93 34.94
N GLY A 35 4.77 7.30 35.34
CA GLY A 35 5.21 8.69 35.46
C GLY A 35 6.06 9.14 34.28
N ALA A 36 6.33 10.44 34.20
CA ALA A 36 7.28 11.00 33.24
C ALA A 36 8.18 12.04 33.91
N ILE A 37 9.48 11.94 33.69
CA ILE A 37 10.50 12.83 34.25
C ILE A 37 11.22 13.56 33.11
N ASP A 38 11.45 14.86 33.31
CA ASP A 38 12.13 15.75 32.35
C ASP A 38 11.49 15.76 30.96
N PHE A 39 10.17 15.62 30.92
CA PHE A 39 9.40 15.47 29.67
C PHE A 39 8.67 16.78 29.32
N PRO A 40 8.79 17.28 28.08
CA PRO A 40 9.51 16.66 26.94
C PRO A 40 10.93 17.16 26.71
N GLU A 41 11.46 18.08 27.52
CA GLU A 41 12.64 18.89 27.19
C GLU A 41 13.97 18.14 27.32
N GLY A 42 14.16 17.29 28.34
CA GLY A 42 15.43 16.59 28.58
C GLY A 42 16.57 17.52 29.00
N VAL A 43 16.32 18.48 29.89
CA VAL A 43 17.28 19.53 30.27
C VAL A 43 17.75 19.45 31.73
N LEU A 44 17.08 18.67 32.57
CA LEU A 44 17.45 18.52 33.97
C LEU A 44 18.85 17.90 34.13
N THR A 45 19.50 18.26 35.21
CA THR A 45 20.75 17.62 35.63
C THR A 45 20.50 16.18 36.07
N LEU A 46 21.55 15.35 36.08
CA LEU A 46 21.46 13.99 36.56
C LEU A 46 20.98 13.92 38.02
N GLU A 47 21.47 14.80 38.87
CA GLU A 47 21.06 14.86 40.29
C GLU A 47 19.58 15.17 40.44
N GLU A 48 19.05 16.14 39.69
CA GLU A 48 17.62 16.47 39.70
C GLU A 48 16.77 15.29 39.20
N LYS A 49 17.17 14.59 38.16
CA LYS A 49 16.47 13.39 37.70
C LYS A 49 16.46 12.29 38.74
N VAL A 50 17.64 12.00 39.34
CA VAL A 50 17.79 11.03 40.40
C VAL A 50 16.84 11.32 41.58
N ASN A 51 16.75 12.59 42.01
CA ASN A 51 15.87 13.00 43.08
C ASN A 51 14.39 12.82 42.73
N LYS A 52 14.00 13.14 41.47
CA LYS A 52 12.64 12.90 40.97
C LYS A 52 12.30 11.41 40.87
N PHE A 53 13.23 10.56 40.47
CA PHE A 53 13.03 9.11 40.48
C PHE A 53 12.77 8.57 41.89
N LYS A 54 13.51 9.05 42.92
CA LYS A 54 13.29 8.68 44.32
C LYS A 54 11.91 9.16 44.82
N GLU A 55 11.52 10.38 44.46
CA GLU A 55 10.19 10.92 44.79
C GLU A 55 9.09 10.06 44.18
N TYR A 56 9.17 9.73 42.87
CA TYR A 56 8.17 8.91 42.20
C TYR A 56 8.12 7.48 42.72
N ALA A 57 9.27 6.92 43.13
CA ALA A 57 9.35 5.63 43.81
C ALA A 57 8.54 5.62 45.12
N LEU A 58 8.67 6.69 45.92
CA LEU A 58 7.96 6.83 47.20
C LEU A 58 6.45 7.04 47.00
N ILE A 59 6.03 7.63 45.88
CA ILE A 59 4.61 7.73 45.49
C ILE A 59 4.03 6.36 45.10
N GLY A 60 4.86 5.48 44.54
CA GLY A 60 4.46 4.12 44.16
C GLY A 60 4.48 3.81 42.65
N TYR A 61 4.98 4.71 41.81
CA TYR A 61 5.09 4.48 40.39
C TYR A 61 5.94 3.22 40.07
N LYS A 62 5.44 2.38 39.16
CA LYS A 62 6.10 1.15 38.75
C LYS A 62 6.78 1.27 37.37
N GLU A 63 6.37 2.24 36.59
CA GLU A 63 7.01 2.57 35.29
C GLU A 63 7.23 4.08 35.20
N ILE A 64 8.40 4.49 34.70
CA ILE A 64 8.74 5.91 34.53
C ILE A 64 9.43 6.11 33.18
N ASP A 65 8.83 6.95 32.33
CA ASP A 65 9.48 7.45 31.13
C ASP A 65 10.38 8.63 31.51
N TYR A 66 11.62 8.70 31.03
CA TYR A 66 12.45 9.88 31.19
C TYR A 66 13.19 10.23 29.91
N VAL A 67 13.41 11.52 29.71
CA VAL A 67 14.11 12.02 28.52
C VAL A 67 15.60 12.13 28.86
N LEU A 68 16.46 11.51 28.02
CA LEU A 68 17.90 11.69 28.11
C LEU A 68 18.28 13.17 27.98
N ASN A 69 19.38 13.57 28.57
CA ASN A 69 19.87 14.94 28.43
C ASN A 69 20.07 15.27 26.96
N GLN A 70 19.19 16.14 26.42
CA GLN A 70 19.13 16.39 24.98
C GLN A 70 20.35 17.12 24.47
N ASN A 71 21.03 17.92 25.29
CA ASN A 71 22.31 18.51 24.90
C ASN A 71 23.40 17.42 24.70
N ALA A 72 23.41 16.39 25.54
CA ALA A 72 24.33 15.26 25.37
C ALA A 72 23.99 14.45 24.11
N VAL A 73 22.69 14.20 23.83
CA VAL A 73 22.24 13.49 22.63
C VAL A 73 22.61 14.25 21.36
N GLU A 74 22.26 15.53 21.26
CA GLU A 74 22.53 16.35 20.08
C GLU A 74 24.02 16.53 19.79
N ASN A 75 24.87 16.62 20.83
CA ASN A 75 26.31 16.70 20.67
C ASN A 75 27.01 15.34 20.55
N GLY A 76 26.28 14.23 20.64
CA GLY A 76 26.86 12.88 20.60
C GLY A 76 27.82 12.58 21.77
N ASN A 77 27.55 13.15 22.94
CA ASN A 77 28.35 12.90 24.15
C ASN A 77 27.97 11.56 24.78
N LEU A 78 28.48 10.48 24.19
CA LEU A 78 28.15 9.10 24.55
C LEU A 78 28.47 8.79 26.00
N LYS A 79 29.57 9.36 26.54
CA LYS A 79 29.98 9.16 27.93
C LYS A 79 28.93 9.69 28.91
N LYS A 80 28.43 10.90 28.67
CA LYS A 80 27.40 11.50 29.50
C LYS A 80 26.06 10.75 29.39
N ILE A 81 25.70 10.25 28.20
CA ILE A 81 24.52 9.42 27.97
C ILE A 81 24.62 8.11 28.76
N GLU A 82 25.77 7.44 28.75
CA GLU A 82 26.02 6.20 29.46
C GLU A 82 25.98 6.40 31.00
N GLU A 83 26.62 7.45 31.50
CA GLU A 83 26.61 7.81 32.93
C GLU A 83 25.17 8.07 33.41
N GLU A 84 24.36 8.78 32.61
CA GLU A 84 22.95 9.06 32.93
C GLU A 84 22.12 7.79 32.95
N MET A 85 22.18 6.97 31.89
CA MET A 85 21.44 5.71 31.82
C MET A 85 21.80 4.79 32.97
N PHE A 86 23.09 4.62 33.27
CA PHE A 86 23.57 3.74 34.32
C PHE A 86 23.06 4.19 35.69
N SER A 87 23.21 5.47 36.01
CA SER A 87 22.81 6.01 37.32
C SER A 87 21.29 5.91 37.56
N ILE A 88 20.50 6.13 36.51
CA ILE A 88 19.03 5.97 36.59
C ILE A 88 18.65 4.50 36.71
N HIS A 89 19.30 3.62 35.93
CA HIS A 89 19.06 2.18 36.01
C HIS A 89 19.31 1.62 37.42
N GLU A 90 20.42 2.00 38.08
CA GLU A 90 20.70 1.57 39.45
C GLU A 90 19.59 1.94 40.44
N ILE A 91 19.02 3.15 40.30
CA ILE A 91 17.90 3.58 41.15
C ILE A 91 16.66 2.78 40.83
N CYS A 92 16.37 2.56 39.54
CA CYS A 92 15.22 1.80 39.10
C CYS A 92 15.28 0.35 39.63
N GLN A 93 16.44 -0.29 39.54
CA GLN A 93 16.67 -1.62 40.12
C GLN A 93 16.44 -1.62 41.65
N LYS A 94 16.94 -0.63 42.35
CA LYS A 94 16.77 -0.52 43.82
C LYS A 94 15.31 -0.41 44.26
N TYR A 95 14.46 0.29 43.47
CA TYR A 95 13.07 0.55 43.82
C TYR A 95 12.06 -0.31 43.04
N GLY A 96 12.52 -1.22 42.20
CA GLY A 96 11.67 -2.08 41.37
C GLY A 96 10.81 -1.29 40.38
N ILE A 97 11.42 -0.32 39.70
CA ILE A 97 10.81 0.53 38.66
C ILE A 97 11.29 0.11 37.30
N ALA A 98 10.40 -0.02 36.32
CA ALA A 98 10.74 -0.19 34.94
C ALA A 98 10.93 1.19 34.27
N GLU A 99 12.17 1.53 33.94
CA GLU A 99 12.48 2.77 33.24
C GLU A 99 12.28 2.66 31.74
N LYS A 100 11.83 3.76 31.14
CA LYS A 100 11.69 3.91 29.70
C LYS A 100 12.51 5.10 29.22
N VAL A 101 13.68 4.80 28.67
CA VAL A 101 14.69 5.79 28.23
C VAL A 101 14.28 6.41 26.91
N ILE A 102 13.93 7.69 26.88
CA ILE A 102 13.57 8.41 25.67
C ILE A 102 14.82 9.04 25.04
N VAL A 103 15.16 8.59 23.84
CA VAL A 103 16.35 9.07 23.12
C VAL A 103 16.08 10.35 22.35
N GLU A 104 14.89 10.52 21.76
CA GLU A 104 14.52 11.53 20.76
C GLU A 104 15.28 11.33 19.44
N MET A 105 15.07 10.15 18.83
CA MET A 105 15.80 9.69 17.64
C MET A 105 15.77 10.66 16.45
N CYS A 106 14.70 11.48 16.33
CA CYS A 106 14.60 12.46 15.26
C CYS A 106 15.72 13.52 15.30
N LYS A 107 16.23 13.86 16.47
CA LYS A 107 17.36 14.80 16.62
C LYS A 107 18.70 14.23 16.14
N LEU A 108 18.75 12.93 15.88
CA LEU A 108 19.89 12.20 15.33
C LEU A 108 19.70 11.84 13.85
N GLU A 109 18.84 12.55 13.12
CA GLU A 109 18.63 12.27 11.71
C GLU A 109 19.93 12.42 10.91
N GLY A 110 20.23 11.42 10.03
CA GLY A 110 21.49 11.33 9.29
C GLY A 110 22.71 10.91 10.14
N ARG A 111 22.53 10.60 11.43
CA ARG A 111 23.59 10.23 12.36
C ARG A 111 23.40 8.81 12.93
N ASP A 112 23.21 7.84 12.06
CA ASP A 112 22.93 6.44 12.44
C ASP A 112 24.04 5.80 13.27
N ASN A 113 25.28 6.24 13.11
CA ASN A 113 26.39 5.83 13.96
C ASN A 113 26.15 6.18 15.44
N ILE A 114 25.63 7.37 15.75
CA ILE A 114 25.31 7.77 17.13
C ILE A 114 24.11 6.97 17.65
N LYS A 115 23.07 6.78 16.82
CA LYS A 115 21.92 5.93 17.20
C LYS A 115 22.37 4.52 17.57
N ARG A 116 23.29 3.92 16.78
CA ARG A 116 23.88 2.60 17.07
C ARG A 116 24.63 2.57 18.39
N GLU A 117 25.46 3.58 18.65
CA GLU A 117 26.21 3.66 19.90
C GLU A 117 25.30 3.83 21.12
N ILE A 118 24.20 4.56 21.02
CA ILE A 118 23.20 4.66 22.10
C ILE A 118 22.54 3.29 22.35
N CYS A 119 22.24 2.51 21.31
CA CYS A 119 21.75 1.14 21.47
C CYS A 119 22.80 0.22 22.13
N ASN A 120 24.09 0.36 21.76
CA ASN A 120 25.18 -0.39 22.39
C ASN A 120 25.34 -0.01 23.89
N ILE A 121 25.15 1.27 24.23
CA ILE A 121 25.10 1.71 25.63
C ILE A 121 23.93 1.04 26.36
N ALA A 122 22.75 1.03 25.74
CA ALA A 122 21.58 0.36 26.33
C ALA A 122 21.86 -1.14 26.56
N ASN A 123 22.57 -1.84 25.66
CA ASN A 123 22.94 -3.24 25.86
C ASN A 123 23.91 -3.45 27.05
N ARG A 124 24.77 -2.45 27.37
CA ARG A 124 25.65 -2.51 28.54
C ARG A 124 24.90 -2.20 29.84
N VAL A 125 24.00 -1.21 29.80
CA VAL A 125 23.23 -0.76 30.98
C VAL A 125 22.05 -1.67 31.29
N LYS A 126 21.38 -2.18 30.25
CA LYS A 126 20.19 -3.04 30.29
C LYS A 126 18.93 -2.37 30.88
N PRO A 127 18.56 -1.15 30.41
CA PRO A 127 17.30 -0.55 30.82
C PRO A 127 16.12 -1.43 30.40
N THR A 128 14.99 -1.33 31.08
CA THR A 128 13.79 -2.11 30.75
C THR A 128 13.28 -1.77 29.36
N PHE A 129 13.26 -0.47 29.00
CA PHE A 129 12.82 0.00 27.68
C PHE A 129 13.78 1.05 27.10
N LEU A 130 14.01 0.95 25.79
CA LEU A 130 14.50 2.07 24.98
C LEU A 130 13.33 2.62 24.15
N LYS A 131 13.09 3.94 24.22
CA LYS A 131 11.95 4.60 23.57
C LYS A 131 12.43 5.58 22.51
N THR A 132 11.78 5.57 21.34
CA THR A 132 12.18 6.38 20.19
C THR A 132 12.12 7.88 20.43
N SER A 133 10.99 8.38 20.97
CA SER A 133 10.73 9.84 21.03
C SER A 133 9.67 10.23 22.05
N THR A 134 9.65 11.53 22.37
CA THR A 134 8.59 12.15 23.18
C THR A 134 7.28 12.31 22.40
N GLY A 135 7.36 12.42 21.07
CA GLY A 135 6.25 12.82 20.21
C GLY A 135 5.93 14.31 20.28
N ARG A 136 6.83 15.14 20.82
CA ARG A 136 6.72 16.60 20.96
C ARG A 136 7.78 17.38 20.20
N SER A 137 8.71 16.69 19.54
CA SER A 137 9.71 17.26 18.66
C SER A 137 9.18 17.36 17.22
N PHE A 138 10.02 17.69 16.24
CA PHE A 138 9.63 17.87 14.83
C PHE A 138 9.18 16.58 14.13
N ARG A 139 9.56 15.40 14.64
CA ARG A 139 9.12 14.07 14.16
C ARG A 139 8.89 13.14 15.36
N GLY A 140 7.94 12.22 15.24
CA GLY A 140 7.71 11.13 16.18
C GLY A 140 8.52 9.87 15.83
N ALA A 141 7.96 8.70 16.14
CA ALA A 141 8.56 7.41 15.80
C ALA A 141 8.71 7.24 14.28
N ASP A 142 9.79 6.57 13.90
CA ASP A 142 10.10 6.18 12.53
C ASP A 142 10.38 4.68 12.44
N LEU A 143 9.93 4.03 11.36
CA LEU A 143 10.07 2.58 11.20
C LEU A 143 11.53 2.15 11.09
N ASN A 144 12.38 2.96 10.44
CA ASN A 144 13.80 2.66 10.30
C ASN A 144 14.54 2.78 11.63
N ASP A 145 14.16 3.76 12.48
CA ASP A 145 14.70 3.87 13.83
C ASP A 145 14.35 2.63 14.66
N VAL A 146 13.11 2.13 14.59
CA VAL A 146 12.70 0.91 15.29
C VAL A 146 13.41 -0.33 14.76
N LYS A 147 13.55 -0.48 13.43
CA LYS A 147 14.30 -1.58 12.80
C LYS A 147 15.78 -1.53 13.23
N LEU A 148 16.38 -0.34 13.26
CA LEU A 148 17.76 -0.16 13.73
C LEU A 148 17.92 -0.60 15.19
N MET A 149 16.99 -0.18 16.06
CA MET A 149 16.97 -0.59 17.47
C MET A 149 16.82 -2.10 17.60
N LYS A 150 15.86 -2.72 16.89
CA LYS A 150 15.63 -4.18 16.94
C LYS A 150 16.82 -5.00 16.47
N ASN A 151 17.59 -4.51 15.51
CA ASN A 151 18.77 -5.19 14.99
C ASN A 151 20.00 -5.12 15.93
N ILE A 152 19.98 -4.26 16.93
CA ILE A 152 21.16 -4.01 17.79
C ILE A 152 20.89 -4.36 19.24
N LEU A 153 19.69 -4.08 19.74
CA LEU A 153 19.35 -4.29 21.15
C LEU A 153 19.27 -5.78 21.49
N ASP A 154 19.72 -6.11 22.69
CA ASP A 154 19.53 -7.43 23.28
C ASP A 154 18.03 -7.70 23.50
N ASP A 155 17.60 -8.96 23.38
CA ASP A 155 16.19 -9.37 23.47
C ASP A 155 15.50 -9.04 24.81
N ASN A 156 16.26 -8.76 25.85
CA ASN A 156 15.74 -8.38 27.17
C ASN A 156 15.44 -6.87 27.31
N ILE A 157 15.73 -6.05 26.28
CA ILE A 157 15.44 -4.62 26.25
C ILE A 157 14.22 -4.39 25.35
N CYS A 158 13.10 -3.95 25.89
CA CYS A 158 11.90 -3.68 25.14
C CYS A 158 11.99 -2.36 24.34
N ILE A 159 11.42 -2.35 23.16
CA ILE A 159 11.36 -1.16 22.29
C ILE A 159 9.99 -0.50 22.40
N LYS A 160 9.95 0.78 22.78
CA LYS A 160 8.72 1.58 22.78
C LYS A 160 8.75 2.59 21.63
N ALA A 161 7.86 2.43 20.65
CA ALA A 161 7.66 3.41 19.60
C ALA A 161 6.60 4.45 20.01
N SER A 162 6.91 5.74 19.92
CA SER A 162 6.01 6.81 20.35
C SER A 162 6.06 8.04 19.47
N GLY A 163 4.88 8.69 19.33
CA GLY A 163 4.72 9.93 18.57
C GLY A 163 4.28 9.69 17.12
N GLY A 164 3.21 10.36 16.71
CA GLY A 164 2.69 10.32 15.35
C GLY A 164 1.87 9.08 14.97
N ILE A 165 1.73 8.09 15.85
CA ILE A 165 1.00 6.84 15.60
C ILE A 165 -0.48 7.09 15.91
N ARG A 166 -1.34 7.02 14.88
CA ARG A 166 -2.76 7.40 14.97
C ARG A 166 -3.74 6.32 14.55
N THR A 167 -3.31 5.36 13.72
CA THR A 167 -4.16 4.29 13.17
C THR A 167 -3.66 2.91 13.58
N TYR A 168 -4.55 1.91 13.54
CA TYR A 168 -4.17 0.52 13.76
C TYR A 168 -3.10 0.04 12.79
N GLN A 169 -3.21 0.40 11.52
CA GLN A 169 -2.23 0.03 10.49
C GLN A 169 -0.83 0.59 10.78
N GLN A 170 -0.75 1.86 11.24
CA GLN A 170 0.54 2.42 11.67
C GLN A 170 1.10 1.65 12.87
N ALA A 171 0.28 1.38 13.89
CA ALA A 171 0.69 0.61 15.06
C ALA A 171 1.17 -0.80 14.67
N GLU A 172 0.44 -1.48 13.78
CA GLU A 172 0.81 -2.81 13.28
C GLU A 172 2.17 -2.80 12.54
N LYS A 173 2.43 -1.78 11.71
CA LYS A 173 3.73 -1.62 11.04
C LYS A 173 4.87 -1.47 12.06
N PHE A 174 4.67 -0.73 13.14
CA PHE A 174 5.67 -0.60 14.21
C PHE A 174 5.90 -1.91 14.97
N PHE A 175 4.84 -2.66 15.29
CA PHE A 175 5.00 -4.01 15.88
C PHE A 175 5.74 -4.96 14.95
N LYS A 176 5.40 -5.00 13.67
CA LYS A 176 6.12 -5.79 12.64
C LYS A 176 7.58 -5.36 12.47
N SER A 177 7.91 -4.11 12.77
CA SER A 177 9.29 -3.59 12.73
C SER A 177 10.10 -3.88 14.00
N GLY A 178 9.49 -4.47 15.03
CA GLY A 178 10.14 -4.90 16.27
C GLY A 178 9.85 -4.04 17.50
N ALA A 179 8.84 -3.16 17.47
CA ALA A 179 8.39 -2.48 18.68
C ALA A 179 7.60 -3.45 19.58
N ASP A 180 7.86 -3.44 20.87
CA ASP A 180 7.13 -4.22 21.88
C ASP A 180 5.92 -3.43 22.43
N VAL A 181 6.03 -2.10 22.45
CA VAL A 181 4.99 -1.21 23.01
C VAL A 181 4.83 0.02 22.13
N ILE A 182 3.58 0.44 21.94
CA ILE A 182 3.21 1.67 21.24
C ILE A 182 2.75 2.72 22.27
N GLY A 183 3.29 3.94 22.14
CA GLY A 183 2.82 5.12 22.86
C GLY A 183 2.03 6.04 21.94
N ALA A 184 0.71 6.10 22.07
CA ALA A 184 -0.16 6.89 21.21
C ALA A 184 -1.25 7.62 21.98
N SER A 185 -1.50 8.88 21.62
CA SER A 185 -2.67 9.64 22.08
C SER A 185 -3.99 9.13 21.47
N SER A 186 -3.91 8.48 20.29
CA SER A 186 -5.04 7.86 19.58
C SER A 186 -5.26 6.38 19.95
N ALA A 187 -4.79 5.93 21.13
CA ALA A 187 -4.84 4.52 21.52
C ALA A 187 -6.26 3.91 21.44
N ILE A 188 -7.31 4.68 21.79
CA ILE A 188 -8.71 4.23 21.70
C ILE A 188 -9.06 3.91 20.23
N GLN A 189 -8.79 4.84 19.34
CA GLN A 189 -9.04 4.66 17.90
C GLN A 189 -8.30 3.44 17.35
N ILE A 190 -7.03 3.27 17.72
CA ILE A 190 -6.19 2.13 17.29
C ILE A 190 -6.83 0.81 17.72
N VAL A 191 -7.32 0.70 18.97
CA VAL A 191 -7.96 -0.52 19.49
C VAL A 191 -9.33 -0.74 18.85
N GLU A 192 -10.10 0.31 18.61
CA GLU A 192 -11.40 0.20 17.90
C GLU A 192 -11.20 -0.26 16.46
N GLU A 193 -10.23 0.30 15.74
CA GLU A 193 -9.86 -0.14 14.40
C GLU A 193 -9.39 -1.61 14.37
N SER A 194 -8.61 -2.06 15.36
CA SER A 194 -8.14 -3.46 15.45
C SER A 194 -9.27 -4.48 15.62
N LYS A 195 -10.38 -4.07 16.23
CA LYS A 195 -11.58 -4.90 16.46
C LYS A 195 -12.55 -4.85 15.28
N ARG A 196 -12.31 -3.97 14.32
CA ARG A 196 -13.20 -3.73 13.20
C ARG A 196 -13.16 -4.89 12.22
N LYS A 197 -14.30 -5.49 11.96
CA LYS A 197 -14.45 -6.47 10.89
C LYS A 197 -14.51 -5.71 9.56
N MET A 198 -13.59 -6.03 8.64
CA MET A 198 -13.62 -5.48 7.29
C MET A 198 -14.93 -5.84 6.59
N LEU A 199 -15.53 -4.85 5.94
CA LEU A 199 -16.77 -5.02 5.19
C LEU A 199 -16.53 -5.89 3.94
N ASN A 200 -17.36 -6.93 3.73
CA ASN A 200 -17.32 -7.81 2.55
C ASN A 200 -15.89 -8.24 2.15
N PHE A 201 -15.09 -8.69 3.11
CA PHE A 201 -13.74 -9.17 2.87
C PHE A 201 -13.62 -10.67 3.13
N ASP A 202 -13.37 -11.41 2.07
CA ASP A 202 -13.03 -12.84 2.12
C ASP A 202 -11.57 -13.03 1.74
N GLU A 203 -10.72 -13.15 2.76
CA GLU A 203 -9.28 -13.31 2.60
C GLU A 203 -8.91 -14.56 1.80
N SER A 204 -9.62 -15.66 2.03
CA SER A 204 -9.37 -16.94 1.35
C SER A 204 -9.66 -16.85 -0.14
N ARG A 205 -10.77 -16.18 -0.49
CA ARG A 205 -11.14 -15.93 -1.88
C ARG A 205 -10.10 -15.06 -2.59
N VAL A 206 -9.73 -13.93 -2.01
CA VAL A 206 -8.72 -13.03 -2.59
C VAL A 206 -7.39 -13.75 -2.83
N ARG A 207 -6.94 -14.53 -1.84
CA ARG A 207 -5.72 -15.34 -1.97
C ARG A 207 -5.83 -16.34 -3.11
N THR A 208 -6.96 -17.05 -3.20
CA THR A 208 -7.19 -18.07 -4.23
C THR A 208 -7.23 -17.47 -5.63
N GLU A 209 -7.90 -16.34 -5.84
CA GLU A 209 -7.95 -15.63 -7.12
C GLU A 209 -6.53 -15.31 -7.63
N HIS A 210 -5.68 -14.73 -6.77
CA HIS A 210 -4.31 -14.39 -7.16
C HIS A 210 -3.39 -15.61 -7.26
N GLN A 211 -3.61 -16.66 -6.46
CA GLN A 211 -2.89 -17.93 -6.62
C GLN A 211 -3.21 -18.62 -7.95
N ASN A 212 -4.46 -18.57 -8.39
CA ASN A 212 -4.86 -19.04 -9.71
C ASN A 212 -4.10 -18.29 -10.82
N GLY A 213 -3.97 -16.97 -10.67
CA GLY A 213 -3.18 -16.14 -11.57
C GLY A 213 -1.70 -16.55 -11.63
N VAL A 214 -1.08 -16.85 -10.49
CA VAL A 214 0.28 -17.39 -10.46
C VAL A 214 0.37 -18.75 -11.14
N ASN A 215 -0.61 -19.61 -10.90
CA ASN A 215 -0.62 -20.99 -11.40
C ASN A 215 -0.80 -21.09 -12.92
N LEU A 216 -1.38 -20.08 -13.60
CA LEU A 216 -1.53 -20.07 -15.07
C LEU A 216 -0.21 -19.79 -15.81
N ILE A 217 0.77 -19.15 -15.17
CA ILE A 217 2.01 -18.67 -15.83
C ILE A 217 2.72 -19.78 -16.61
N PRO A 218 2.97 -21.00 -16.06
CA PRO A 218 3.68 -22.04 -16.82
C PRO A 218 2.93 -22.54 -18.07
N GLU A 219 1.60 -22.46 -18.08
CA GLU A 219 0.79 -22.79 -19.26
C GLU A 219 0.94 -21.72 -20.34
N VAL A 220 0.86 -20.45 -19.94
CA VAL A 220 1.06 -19.32 -20.86
C VAL A 220 2.47 -19.34 -21.46
N GLU A 221 3.50 -19.61 -20.66
CA GLU A 221 4.88 -19.73 -21.15
C GLU A 221 5.00 -20.78 -22.27
N LYS A 222 4.41 -21.97 -22.06
CA LYS A 222 4.41 -23.03 -23.08
C LYS A 222 3.71 -22.60 -24.38
N ILE A 223 2.59 -21.88 -24.27
CA ILE A 223 1.86 -21.39 -25.44
C ILE A 223 2.70 -20.36 -26.19
N VAL A 224 3.27 -19.37 -25.47
CA VAL A 224 4.10 -18.32 -26.09
C VAL A 224 5.35 -18.92 -26.73
N ASP A 225 6.03 -19.86 -26.06
CA ASP A 225 7.21 -20.54 -26.60
C ASP A 225 6.87 -21.28 -27.91
N LYS A 226 5.75 -22.01 -27.90
CA LYS A 226 5.24 -22.70 -29.11
C LYS A 226 4.95 -21.73 -30.25
N VAL A 227 4.30 -20.58 -29.95
CA VAL A 227 4.04 -19.53 -30.96
C VAL A 227 5.35 -18.97 -31.52
N CYS A 228 6.37 -18.76 -30.69
CA CYS A 228 7.68 -18.30 -31.12
C CYS A 228 8.40 -19.35 -32.00
N GLU A 229 8.31 -20.64 -31.66
CA GLU A 229 8.87 -21.73 -32.44
C GLU A 229 8.18 -21.87 -33.81
N ASP A 230 6.85 -21.73 -33.87
CA ASP A 230 6.07 -21.79 -35.12
C ASP A 230 6.31 -20.55 -36.01
N GLY A 231 6.76 -19.46 -35.43
CA GLY A 231 7.04 -18.19 -36.08
C GLY A 231 5.80 -17.31 -36.29
N TYR A 232 5.93 -16.05 -35.95
CA TYR A 232 4.88 -15.03 -36.11
C TYR A 232 5.44 -13.75 -36.71
N SER A 233 4.57 -12.88 -37.26
CA SER A 233 4.97 -11.60 -37.84
C SER A 233 4.78 -10.43 -36.85
N ASN A 234 3.72 -10.47 -36.06
CA ASN A 234 3.35 -9.42 -35.14
C ASN A 234 2.29 -9.92 -34.12
N ILE A 235 2.04 -9.12 -33.12
CA ILE A 235 1.12 -9.45 -32.02
C ILE A 235 0.06 -8.35 -31.93
N PHE A 236 -1.20 -8.72 -31.85
CA PHE A 236 -2.33 -7.82 -31.67
C PHE A 236 -3.02 -8.10 -30.34
N LEU A 237 -2.99 -7.15 -29.45
CA LEU A 237 -3.75 -7.20 -28.20
C LEU A 237 -5.13 -6.64 -28.46
N PHE A 238 -6.15 -7.49 -28.60
CA PHE A 238 -7.51 -7.07 -28.80
C PHE A 238 -8.26 -6.94 -27.48
N GLY A 239 -9.00 -5.86 -27.33
CA GLY A 239 -9.85 -5.62 -26.19
C GLY A 239 -10.97 -4.63 -26.52
N ILE A 240 -11.89 -4.48 -25.58
CA ILE A 240 -12.90 -3.41 -25.58
C ILE A 240 -13.24 -3.06 -24.11
N GLY A 241 -13.45 -1.78 -23.82
CA GLY A 241 -13.72 -1.34 -22.46
C GLY A 241 -12.60 -1.72 -21.48
N GLY A 242 -12.93 -2.36 -20.37
CA GLY A 242 -11.98 -2.72 -19.32
C GLY A 242 -10.81 -3.58 -19.80
N THR A 243 -11.06 -4.60 -20.60
CA THR A 243 -10.02 -5.52 -21.07
C THR A 243 -9.00 -4.85 -21.99
N LEU A 244 -9.40 -3.88 -22.82
CA LEU A 244 -8.49 -3.05 -23.59
C LEU A 244 -7.58 -2.22 -22.68
N LEU A 245 -8.15 -1.64 -21.63
CA LEU A 245 -7.41 -0.81 -20.68
C LEU A 245 -6.44 -1.64 -19.80
N TYR A 246 -6.76 -2.90 -19.51
CA TYR A 246 -5.80 -3.81 -18.88
C TYR A 246 -4.63 -4.14 -19.80
N ALA A 247 -4.89 -4.38 -21.08
CA ALA A 247 -3.84 -4.58 -22.08
C ALA A 247 -2.98 -3.32 -22.26
N GLY A 248 -3.58 -2.11 -22.20
CA GLY A 248 -2.86 -0.84 -22.25
C GLY A 248 -1.85 -0.67 -21.12
N GLN A 249 -2.19 -1.07 -19.90
CA GLN A 249 -1.27 -1.01 -18.75
C GLN A 249 0.01 -1.82 -18.98
N ILE A 250 -0.10 -3.02 -19.55
CA ILE A 250 1.08 -3.83 -19.86
C ILE A 250 1.87 -3.27 -21.05
N MET A 251 1.20 -2.61 -22.01
CA MET A 251 1.88 -1.93 -23.11
C MET A 251 2.71 -0.74 -22.62
N HIS A 252 2.22 0.05 -21.68
CA HIS A 252 3.01 1.08 -20.99
C HIS A 252 4.23 0.47 -20.29
N THR A 253 4.06 -0.65 -19.60
CA THR A 253 5.14 -1.37 -18.93
C THR A 253 6.17 -1.88 -19.93
N ALA A 254 5.75 -2.53 -21.02
CA ALA A 254 6.62 -3.05 -22.07
C ALA A 254 7.45 -1.92 -22.73
N LYS A 255 6.81 -0.79 -23.04
CA LYS A 255 7.49 0.41 -23.55
C LYS A 255 8.59 0.91 -22.63
N GLN A 256 8.32 0.96 -21.32
CA GLN A 256 9.31 1.39 -20.31
C GLN A 256 10.48 0.41 -20.16
N LEU A 257 10.24 -0.87 -20.42
CA LEU A 257 11.26 -1.92 -20.46
C LEU A 257 12.05 -1.96 -21.78
N GLY A 258 11.69 -1.11 -22.77
CA GLY A 258 12.40 -1.01 -24.04
C GLY A 258 11.93 -2.02 -25.08
N CYS A 259 10.68 -2.47 -25.02
CA CYS A 259 10.09 -3.36 -26.02
C CYS A 259 10.10 -2.71 -27.41
N ASP A 260 10.65 -3.39 -28.40
CA ASP A 260 10.62 -3.02 -29.82
C ASP A 260 9.91 -4.08 -30.69
N LEU A 261 9.27 -5.06 -30.08
CA LEU A 261 8.43 -6.03 -30.76
C LEU A 261 7.26 -5.35 -31.48
N PRO A 262 6.83 -5.84 -32.63
CA PRO A 262 5.66 -5.32 -33.35
C PRO A 262 4.36 -5.73 -32.66
N ILE A 263 4.09 -5.11 -31.52
CA ILE A 263 2.88 -5.31 -30.72
C ILE A 263 1.94 -4.13 -30.95
N TYR A 264 0.69 -4.41 -31.29
CA TYR A 264 -0.37 -3.44 -31.55
C TYR A 264 -1.49 -3.62 -30.54
N LEU A 265 -1.94 -2.51 -29.94
CA LEU A 265 -3.11 -2.49 -29.08
C LEU A 265 -4.31 -2.00 -29.91
N GLU A 266 -5.34 -2.82 -30.03
CA GLU A 266 -6.49 -2.55 -30.90
C GLU A 266 -7.80 -2.67 -30.14
N ASN A 267 -8.65 -1.66 -30.31
CA ASN A 267 -10.05 -1.79 -29.96
C ASN A 267 -10.72 -2.76 -30.95
N ALA A 268 -11.38 -3.79 -30.45
CA ALA A 268 -11.97 -4.81 -31.31
C ALA A 268 -12.98 -4.24 -32.32
N THR A 269 -13.79 -3.25 -31.91
CA THR A 269 -14.76 -2.59 -32.79
C THR A 269 -14.08 -1.75 -33.86
N ASP A 270 -13.08 -0.95 -33.48
CA ASP A 270 -12.34 -0.13 -34.45
C ASP A 270 -11.62 -0.99 -35.46
N PHE A 271 -11.01 -2.11 -35.02
CA PHE A 271 -10.38 -3.08 -35.93
C PHE A 271 -11.37 -3.67 -36.95
N LEU A 272 -12.63 -3.91 -36.57
CA LEU A 272 -13.65 -4.42 -37.49
C LEU A 272 -13.96 -3.43 -38.64
N TYR A 273 -13.96 -2.13 -38.35
CA TYR A 273 -14.28 -1.08 -39.31
C TYR A 273 -13.08 -0.53 -40.06
N GLU A 274 -11.98 -0.28 -39.35
CA GLU A 274 -10.80 0.37 -39.92
C GLU A 274 -9.79 -0.65 -40.42
N GLY A 275 -9.70 -1.83 -39.81
CA GLY A 275 -8.67 -2.83 -40.05
C GLY A 275 -7.30 -2.35 -39.60
N ASN A 276 -6.27 -3.13 -39.91
CA ASN A 276 -4.88 -2.73 -39.69
C ASN A 276 -4.02 -3.34 -40.84
N ALA A 277 -3.31 -2.49 -41.57
CA ALA A 277 -2.50 -2.91 -42.73
C ALA A 277 -1.33 -3.85 -42.36
N LYS A 278 -1.00 -4.00 -41.09
CA LYS A 278 0.02 -4.94 -40.61
C LYS A 278 -0.56 -6.31 -40.28
N PHE A 279 -1.89 -6.43 -40.19
CA PHE A 279 -2.57 -7.66 -39.85
C PHE A 279 -2.52 -8.66 -41.01
N ASN A 280 -2.07 -9.89 -40.77
CA ASN A 280 -1.89 -10.93 -41.78
C ASN A 280 -2.03 -12.34 -41.16
N GLU A 281 -1.89 -13.38 -41.99
CA GLU A 281 -2.05 -14.79 -41.60
C GLU A 281 -1.04 -15.29 -40.55
N LYS A 282 0.05 -14.55 -40.33
CA LYS A 282 1.06 -14.84 -39.28
C LYS A 282 0.91 -13.95 -38.06
N SER A 283 -0.15 -13.14 -37.99
CA SER A 283 -0.45 -12.35 -36.80
C SER A 283 -0.93 -13.25 -35.68
N ILE A 284 -0.54 -12.89 -34.46
CA ILE A 284 -1.07 -13.51 -33.24
C ILE A 284 -2.00 -12.52 -32.56
N VAL A 285 -3.24 -12.90 -32.36
CA VAL A 285 -4.22 -12.14 -31.59
C VAL A 285 -4.19 -12.62 -30.14
N VAL A 286 -4.15 -11.70 -29.20
CA VAL A 286 -4.21 -11.97 -27.76
C VAL A 286 -5.41 -11.28 -27.17
N ILE A 287 -6.27 -12.03 -26.49
CA ILE A 287 -7.47 -11.50 -25.83
C ILE A 287 -7.53 -11.87 -24.34
N ALA A 288 -8.31 -11.10 -23.59
CA ALA A 288 -8.84 -11.49 -22.29
C ALA A 288 -10.33 -11.23 -22.24
N SER A 289 -11.10 -12.11 -21.61
CA SER A 289 -12.54 -11.93 -21.40
C SER A 289 -13.02 -12.64 -20.15
N LEU A 290 -13.58 -11.87 -19.23
CA LEU A 290 -14.16 -12.41 -17.99
C LEU A 290 -15.49 -13.14 -18.27
N SER A 291 -16.36 -12.56 -19.09
CA SER A 291 -17.67 -13.13 -19.40
C SER A 291 -17.66 -14.15 -20.55
N GLY A 292 -16.69 -14.03 -21.45
CA GLY A 292 -16.56 -14.86 -22.64
C GLY A 292 -17.67 -14.68 -23.71
N ASN A 293 -18.45 -13.60 -23.64
CA ASN A 293 -19.61 -13.37 -24.51
C ASN A 293 -19.70 -11.96 -25.09
N THR A 294 -18.56 -11.27 -25.23
CA THR A 294 -18.50 -9.95 -25.83
C THR A 294 -18.56 -10.09 -27.34
N ILE A 295 -19.65 -9.61 -27.96
CA ILE A 295 -19.95 -9.85 -29.38
C ILE A 295 -18.93 -9.20 -30.33
N GLU A 296 -18.37 -8.04 -29.93
CA GLU A 296 -17.36 -7.34 -30.73
C GLU A 296 -16.03 -8.12 -30.74
N ILE A 297 -15.65 -8.72 -29.62
CA ILE A 297 -14.46 -9.59 -29.55
C ILE A 297 -14.70 -10.87 -30.36
N GLU A 298 -15.90 -11.43 -30.28
CA GLU A 298 -16.27 -12.61 -31.05
C GLU A 298 -16.15 -12.35 -32.56
N ALA A 299 -16.72 -11.24 -33.05
CA ALA A 299 -16.62 -10.84 -34.44
C ALA A 299 -15.15 -10.55 -34.87
N ALA A 300 -14.34 -9.95 -34.00
CA ALA A 300 -12.92 -9.70 -34.29
C ALA A 300 -12.11 -11.00 -34.38
N ILE A 301 -12.44 -12.03 -33.58
CA ILE A 301 -11.84 -13.37 -33.67
C ILE A 301 -12.24 -14.03 -35.01
N ASP A 302 -13.52 -13.95 -35.40
CA ASP A 302 -13.99 -14.50 -36.69
C ASP A 302 -13.21 -13.88 -37.85
N LYS A 303 -13.06 -12.55 -37.85
CA LYS A 303 -12.27 -11.84 -38.87
C LYS A 303 -10.77 -12.23 -38.84
N ALA A 304 -10.22 -12.47 -37.64
CA ALA A 304 -8.84 -12.96 -37.53
C ALA A 304 -8.67 -14.34 -38.15
N HIS A 305 -9.60 -15.26 -37.92
CA HIS A 305 -9.58 -16.59 -38.49
C HIS A 305 -9.80 -16.58 -40.00
N GLU A 306 -10.63 -15.68 -40.54
CA GLU A 306 -10.79 -15.50 -42.00
C GLU A 306 -9.47 -15.16 -42.70
N VAL A 307 -8.58 -14.43 -42.05
CA VAL A 307 -7.25 -14.09 -42.54
C VAL A 307 -6.25 -15.23 -42.30
N GLY A 308 -6.53 -16.16 -41.41
CA GLY A 308 -5.65 -17.27 -41.02
C GLY A 308 -4.80 -16.99 -39.76
N ALA A 309 -5.02 -15.87 -39.07
CA ALA A 309 -4.32 -15.53 -37.84
C ALA A 309 -4.76 -16.44 -36.67
N LYS A 310 -3.84 -16.66 -35.73
CA LYS A 310 -4.10 -17.47 -34.52
C LYS A 310 -4.47 -16.62 -33.34
N VAL A 311 -5.35 -17.15 -32.47
CA VAL A 311 -5.89 -16.44 -31.31
C VAL A 311 -5.50 -17.13 -30.00
N MET A 312 -4.83 -16.41 -29.11
CA MET A 312 -4.55 -16.79 -27.73
C MET A 312 -5.56 -16.10 -26.82
N GLY A 313 -6.26 -16.83 -25.96
CA GLY A 313 -7.32 -16.25 -25.14
C GLY A 313 -7.29 -16.68 -23.68
N TYR A 314 -7.34 -15.71 -22.78
CA TYR A 314 -7.74 -15.90 -21.40
C TYR A 314 -9.24 -15.71 -21.27
N VAL A 315 -9.97 -16.77 -20.89
CA VAL A 315 -11.44 -16.71 -20.77
C VAL A 315 -11.88 -17.41 -19.47
N GLU A 316 -12.54 -16.69 -18.58
CA GLU A 316 -12.95 -17.26 -17.29
C GLU A 316 -14.14 -18.24 -17.39
N VAL A 317 -15.04 -18.04 -18.35
CA VAL A 317 -16.23 -18.89 -18.56
C VAL A 317 -15.96 -19.95 -19.64
N LEU A 318 -15.61 -21.16 -19.22
CA LEU A 318 -15.18 -22.26 -20.11
C LEU A 318 -16.20 -22.61 -21.24
N ASN A 319 -17.50 -22.54 -20.96
CA ASN A 319 -18.55 -22.89 -21.93
C ASN A 319 -19.06 -21.71 -22.76
N SER A 320 -18.34 -20.57 -22.72
CA SER A 320 -18.70 -19.37 -23.45
C SER A 320 -18.39 -19.46 -24.96
N PRO A 321 -18.98 -18.56 -25.79
CA PRO A 321 -18.64 -18.47 -27.22
C PRO A 321 -17.15 -18.24 -27.48
N LEU A 322 -16.50 -17.31 -26.76
CA LEU A 322 -15.09 -16.98 -26.96
C LEU A 322 -14.17 -18.14 -26.61
N ALA A 323 -14.43 -18.85 -25.49
CA ALA A 323 -13.63 -20.01 -25.09
C ALA A 323 -13.62 -21.13 -26.14
N LYS A 324 -14.67 -21.23 -26.96
CA LYS A 324 -14.79 -22.22 -28.04
C LYS A 324 -14.07 -21.81 -29.33
N LYS A 325 -13.78 -20.50 -29.48
CA LYS A 325 -13.23 -19.94 -30.72
C LYS A 325 -11.72 -19.73 -30.67
N VAL A 326 -11.13 -19.54 -29.48
CA VAL A 326 -9.68 -19.30 -29.38
C VAL A 326 -8.88 -20.57 -29.71
N ASP A 327 -7.75 -20.41 -30.38
CA ASP A 327 -6.84 -21.53 -30.73
C ASP A 327 -6.06 -22.03 -29.51
N TYR A 328 -5.65 -21.11 -28.63
CA TYR A 328 -4.92 -21.40 -27.39
C TYR A 328 -5.70 -20.83 -26.21
N LEU A 329 -6.46 -21.68 -25.52
CA LEU A 329 -7.29 -21.29 -24.39
C LEU A 329 -6.54 -21.43 -23.07
N VAL A 330 -6.52 -20.38 -22.26
CA VAL A 330 -6.20 -20.43 -20.84
C VAL A 330 -7.46 -20.08 -20.05
N ASN A 331 -7.93 -21.03 -19.24
CA ASN A 331 -9.16 -20.89 -18.46
C ASN A 331 -8.86 -20.97 -16.97
N THR A 332 -8.99 -19.85 -16.28
CA THR A 332 -8.92 -19.75 -14.83
C THR A 332 -9.64 -18.51 -14.34
N PHE A 333 -9.97 -18.44 -13.07
CA PHE A 333 -10.66 -17.30 -12.45
C PHE A 333 -9.66 -16.42 -11.68
N GLY A 334 -9.70 -15.10 -11.90
CA GLY A 334 -8.89 -14.13 -11.17
C GLY A 334 -7.46 -13.91 -11.69
N GLY A 335 -7.16 -14.39 -12.93
CA GLY A 335 -5.80 -14.40 -13.47
C GLY A 335 -5.44 -13.32 -14.50
N GLU A 336 -6.33 -12.37 -14.81
CA GLU A 336 -6.19 -11.46 -15.96
C GLU A 336 -4.86 -10.68 -15.99
N TYR A 337 -4.40 -10.08 -14.87
CA TYR A 337 -3.11 -9.39 -14.84
C TYR A 337 -1.94 -10.34 -15.10
N TYR A 338 -1.97 -11.53 -14.49
CA TYR A 338 -0.92 -12.54 -14.66
C TYR A 338 -0.87 -13.05 -16.09
N TRP A 339 -2.05 -13.15 -16.76
CA TRP A 339 -2.13 -13.42 -18.19
C TRP A 339 -1.39 -12.36 -19.00
N TRP A 340 -1.75 -11.08 -18.86
CA TRP A 340 -1.14 -10.01 -19.63
C TRP A 340 0.38 -9.90 -19.40
N TYR A 341 0.82 -9.99 -18.13
CA TYR A 341 2.25 -9.95 -17.81
C TYR A 341 2.99 -11.15 -18.39
N SER A 342 2.49 -12.37 -18.20
CA SER A 342 3.18 -13.56 -18.70
C SER A 342 3.20 -13.62 -20.21
N VAL A 343 2.15 -13.22 -20.94
CA VAL A 343 2.15 -13.19 -22.39
C VAL A 343 3.17 -12.19 -22.93
N VAL A 344 2.99 -10.91 -22.61
CA VAL A 344 3.80 -9.84 -23.24
C VAL A 344 5.27 -9.93 -22.83
N LEU A 345 5.54 -10.13 -21.54
CA LEU A 345 6.92 -10.20 -21.05
C LEU A 345 7.62 -11.52 -21.49
N ARG A 346 6.87 -12.61 -21.72
CA ARG A 346 7.47 -13.85 -22.28
C ARG A 346 7.88 -13.67 -23.73
N PHE A 347 7.07 -13.00 -24.55
CA PHE A 347 7.48 -12.62 -25.91
C PHE A 347 8.75 -11.77 -25.89
N MET A 348 8.82 -10.77 -25.01
CA MET A 348 10.03 -9.93 -24.83
C MET A 348 11.25 -10.76 -24.42
N LYS A 349 11.09 -11.70 -23.47
CA LYS A 349 12.16 -12.61 -23.06
C LYS A 349 12.67 -13.43 -24.23
N ASN A 350 11.77 -14.07 -24.99
CA ASN A 350 12.13 -14.92 -26.11
C ASN A 350 12.82 -14.13 -27.23
N ALA A 351 12.55 -12.83 -27.34
CA ALA A 351 13.25 -11.90 -28.25
C ALA A 351 14.54 -11.31 -27.64
N GLY A 352 14.95 -11.70 -26.45
CA GLY A 352 16.15 -11.17 -25.77
C GLY A 352 16.03 -9.74 -25.26
N GLN A 353 14.81 -9.24 -25.03
CA GLN A 353 14.54 -7.86 -24.63
C GLN A 353 14.23 -7.71 -23.13
N PHE A 354 14.07 -8.81 -22.38
CA PHE A 354 13.79 -8.77 -20.94
C PHE A 354 14.45 -9.94 -20.20
N ASP A 355 15.72 -9.80 -19.87
CA ASP A 355 16.53 -10.84 -19.19
C ASP A 355 16.06 -11.16 -17.78
N LYS A 356 15.37 -10.20 -17.12
CA LYS A 356 14.88 -10.37 -15.73
C LYS A 356 13.53 -11.07 -15.62
N TYR A 357 13.00 -11.60 -16.71
CA TYR A 357 11.71 -12.29 -16.74
C TYR A 357 11.60 -13.39 -15.68
N ASP A 358 12.57 -14.30 -15.63
CA ASP A 358 12.53 -15.45 -14.72
C ASP A 358 12.59 -15.02 -13.24
N GLN A 359 13.36 -13.96 -12.94
CA GLN A 359 13.40 -13.39 -11.62
C GLN A 359 12.03 -12.80 -11.25
N LEU A 360 11.43 -11.97 -12.11
CA LEU A 360 10.11 -11.39 -11.89
C LEU A 360 9.05 -12.49 -11.69
N MET A 361 9.01 -13.53 -12.55
CA MET A 361 8.03 -14.61 -12.45
C MET A 361 8.25 -15.46 -11.18
N ASN A 362 9.47 -15.56 -10.68
CA ASN A 362 9.72 -16.20 -9.39
C ASN A 362 9.25 -15.35 -8.21
N GLU A 363 9.48 -14.05 -8.24
CA GLU A 363 9.06 -13.14 -7.17
C GLU A 363 7.54 -12.92 -7.16
N ILE A 364 6.87 -12.91 -8.32
CA ILE A 364 5.42 -12.74 -8.45
C ILE A 364 4.60 -13.83 -7.72
N LYS A 365 5.23 -14.96 -7.40
CA LYS A 365 4.65 -16.02 -6.57
C LYS A 365 4.29 -15.54 -5.15
N ASN A 366 4.89 -14.43 -4.69
CA ASN A 366 4.58 -13.81 -3.41
C ASN A 366 3.36 -12.87 -3.47
N MET A 367 2.83 -12.58 -4.67
CA MET A 367 1.74 -11.63 -4.83
C MET A 367 0.43 -12.04 -4.14
N PRO A 368 0.01 -13.31 -4.07
CA PRO A 368 -1.23 -13.68 -3.38
C PRO A 368 -1.29 -13.17 -1.93
N GLU A 369 -0.22 -13.34 -1.15
CA GLU A 369 -0.15 -12.84 0.23
C GLU A 369 0.00 -11.30 0.29
N ASN A 370 0.79 -10.72 -0.60
CA ASN A 370 0.94 -9.27 -0.69
C ASN A 370 -0.40 -8.59 -1.02
N VAL A 371 -1.18 -9.14 -1.94
CA VAL A 371 -2.50 -8.60 -2.28
C VAL A 371 -3.46 -8.66 -1.10
N VAL A 372 -3.52 -9.77 -0.38
CA VAL A 372 -4.31 -9.86 0.86
C VAL A 372 -3.91 -8.76 1.85
N GLN A 373 -2.60 -8.49 1.99
CA GLN A 373 -2.12 -7.43 2.87
C GLN A 373 -2.51 -6.04 2.34
N ILE A 374 -2.42 -5.79 1.02
CA ILE A 374 -2.85 -4.54 0.40
C ILE A 374 -4.34 -4.26 0.67
N TYR A 375 -5.22 -5.27 0.55
CA TYR A 375 -6.64 -5.11 0.90
C TYR A 375 -6.81 -4.62 2.34
N LYS A 376 -6.07 -5.20 3.28
CA LYS A 376 -6.11 -4.82 4.70
C LYS A 376 -5.58 -3.40 4.92
N ASP A 377 -4.45 -3.07 4.31
CA ASP A 377 -3.78 -1.78 4.48
C ASP A 377 -4.54 -0.63 3.82
N ALA A 378 -5.24 -0.89 2.71
CA ALA A 378 -6.02 0.11 1.99
C ALA A 378 -7.38 0.42 2.65
N ASP A 379 -7.97 -0.52 3.39
CA ASP A 379 -9.39 -0.50 3.80
C ASP A 379 -9.81 0.81 4.49
N ALA A 380 -9.06 1.25 5.50
CA ALA A 380 -9.41 2.46 6.26
C ALA A 380 -9.34 3.74 5.42
N LYS A 381 -8.34 3.86 4.54
CA LYS A 381 -8.17 5.02 3.65
C LYS A 381 -9.27 5.07 2.60
N MET A 382 -9.65 3.91 2.05
CA MET A 382 -10.72 3.78 1.05
C MET A 382 -12.10 4.05 1.67
N GLU A 383 -12.35 3.62 2.90
CA GLU A 383 -13.57 3.97 3.62
C GLU A 383 -13.65 5.46 3.91
N ALA A 384 -12.57 6.08 4.37
CA ALA A 384 -12.54 7.52 4.65
C ALA A 384 -12.86 8.33 3.38
N TYR A 385 -12.27 7.95 2.24
CA TYR A 385 -12.58 8.56 0.95
C TYR A 385 -14.05 8.39 0.57
N ALA A 386 -14.57 7.16 0.62
CA ALA A 386 -15.97 6.88 0.25
C ALA A 386 -16.95 7.68 1.12
N LYS A 387 -16.76 7.72 2.44
CA LYS A 387 -17.62 8.49 3.35
C LYS A 387 -17.61 9.98 3.07
N GLN A 388 -16.50 10.52 2.61
CA GLN A 388 -16.34 11.95 2.39
C GLN A 388 -16.82 12.41 1.02
N TYR A 389 -16.67 11.57 -0.03
CA TYR A 389 -16.80 11.99 -1.42
C TYR A 389 -17.77 11.16 -2.27
N CYS A 390 -18.53 10.23 -1.69
CA CYS A 390 -19.42 9.35 -2.48
C CYS A 390 -20.55 10.06 -3.21
N ASP A 391 -20.94 11.27 -2.80
CA ASP A 391 -22.04 12.04 -3.40
C ASP A 391 -21.56 13.28 -4.19
N GLU A 392 -20.26 13.37 -4.47
CA GLU A 392 -19.73 14.47 -5.27
C GLU A 392 -20.27 14.43 -6.72
N PRO A 393 -20.59 15.60 -7.31
CA PRO A 393 -21.21 15.65 -8.63
C PRO A 393 -20.29 15.19 -9.76
N ILE A 394 -18.97 15.33 -9.58
CA ILE A 394 -17.92 14.87 -10.50
C ILE A 394 -16.63 14.63 -9.72
N THR A 395 -15.84 13.66 -10.16
CA THR A 395 -14.51 13.37 -9.60
C THR A 395 -13.47 13.29 -10.72
N TYR A 396 -12.36 13.99 -10.58
CA TYR A 396 -11.22 13.87 -11.47
C TYR A 396 -10.27 12.78 -10.98
N LEU A 397 -9.82 11.92 -11.90
CA LEU A 397 -8.82 10.90 -11.61
C LEU A 397 -7.57 11.19 -12.45
N VAL A 398 -6.44 11.40 -11.79
CA VAL A 398 -5.17 11.67 -12.49
C VAL A 398 -4.19 10.54 -12.22
N ALA A 399 -3.59 10.02 -13.27
CA ALA A 399 -2.57 8.99 -13.20
C ALA A 399 -1.51 9.18 -14.29
N SER A 400 -0.43 8.42 -14.25
CA SER A 400 0.60 8.42 -15.28
C SER A 400 1.10 7.01 -15.58
N GLY A 401 1.72 6.84 -16.75
CA GLY A 401 2.37 5.60 -17.16
C GLY A 401 1.43 4.41 -17.14
N ASN A 402 1.84 3.30 -16.51
CA ASN A 402 1.04 2.08 -16.48
C ASN A 402 -0.20 2.14 -15.58
N LEU A 403 -0.42 3.25 -14.87
CA LEU A 403 -1.66 3.50 -14.12
C LEU A 403 -2.63 4.45 -14.86
N GLU A 404 -2.24 5.02 -16.00
CA GLU A 404 -3.11 5.91 -16.78
C GLU A 404 -4.39 5.18 -17.22
N ASP A 405 -4.23 4.03 -17.88
CA ASP A 405 -5.35 3.20 -18.29
C ASP A 405 -6.14 2.61 -17.10
N TRP A 406 -5.49 2.40 -15.96
CA TRP A 406 -6.20 2.03 -14.74
C TRP A 406 -7.15 3.15 -14.27
N ALA A 407 -6.71 4.41 -14.29
CA ALA A 407 -7.57 5.54 -13.94
C ALA A 407 -8.80 5.64 -14.86
N VAL A 408 -8.61 5.43 -16.17
CA VAL A 408 -9.72 5.39 -17.14
C VAL A 408 -10.64 4.19 -16.87
N CYS A 409 -10.08 3.01 -16.65
CA CYS A 409 -10.84 1.79 -16.36
C CYS A 409 -11.67 1.95 -15.08
N TYR A 410 -11.07 2.44 -14.00
CA TYR A 410 -11.77 2.63 -12.74
C TYR A 410 -12.87 3.68 -12.84
N GLY A 411 -12.59 4.80 -13.50
CA GLY A 411 -13.59 5.84 -13.77
C GLY A 411 -14.77 5.28 -14.55
N MET A 412 -14.53 4.72 -15.73
CA MET A 412 -15.57 4.26 -16.64
C MET A 412 -16.29 3.00 -16.14
N CYS A 413 -15.56 1.93 -15.83
CA CYS A 413 -16.18 0.63 -15.54
C CYS A 413 -16.73 0.53 -14.11
N ILE A 414 -16.15 1.23 -13.14
CA ILE A 414 -16.57 1.12 -11.74
C ILE A 414 -17.41 2.34 -11.33
N MET A 415 -16.81 3.53 -11.40
CA MET A 415 -17.52 4.71 -10.89
C MET A 415 -18.73 5.08 -11.76
N GLU A 416 -18.59 5.11 -13.09
CA GLU A 416 -19.70 5.46 -14.00
C GLU A 416 -20.67 4.30 -14.21
N GLU A 417 -20.17 3.12 -14.65
CA GLU A 417 -21.03 1.97 -14.98
C GLU A 417 -21.70 1.37 -13.75
N MET A 418 -20.92 1.12 -12.67
CA MET A 418 -21.41 0.38 -11.50
C MET A 418 -21.97 1.29 -10.41
N GLN A 419 -21.47 2.51 -10.25
CA GLN A 419 -21.88 3.43 -9.19
C GLN A 419 -22.63 4.67 -9.68
N TRP A 420 -22.73 4.88 -11.00
CA TRP A 420 -23.40 6.02 -11.65
C TRP A 420 -22.87 7.39 -11.18
N MET A 421 -21.58 7.41 -10.84
CA MET A 421 -20.83 8.61 -10.49
C MET A 421 -20.16 9.17 -11.74
N ARG A 422 -20.23 10.49 -11.95
CA ARG A 422 -19.52 11.11 -13.07
C ARG A 422 -18.05 11.25 -12.78
N THR A 423 -17.23 10.93 -13.76
CA THR A 423 -15.76 11.01 -13.62
C THR A 423 -15.09 11.71 -14.81
N ARG A 424 -13.90 12.19 -14.56
CA ARG A 424 -13.01 12.69 -15.59
C ARG A 424 -11.61 12.13 -15.36
N PRO A 425 -11.28 10.95 -15.88
CA PRO A 425 -9.91 10.45 -15.90
C PRO A 425 -9.07 11.26 -16.88
N ILE A 426 -7.80 11.53 -16.52
CA ILE A 426 -6.85 12.28 -17.33
C ILE A 426 -5.42 11.85 -17.01
N SER A 427 -4.55 11.75 -18.03
CA SER A 427 -3.13 11.53 -17.79
C SER A 427 -2.45 12.75 -17.17
N ALA A 428 -1.46 12.50 -16.31
CA ALA A 428 -0.65 13.56 -15.72
C ALA A 428 0.01 14.44 -16.78
N ALA A 429 0.46 13.86 -17.90
CA ALA A 429 1.05 14.57 -19.02
C ALA A 429 0.08 15.57 -19.65
N ASN A 430 -1.20 15.20 -19.84
CA ASN A 430 -2.22 16.06 -20.44
C ASN A 430 -2.91 16.99 -19.43
N PHE A 431 -2.78 16.75 -18.13
CA PHE A 431 -3.42 17.53 -17.08
C PHE A 431 -3.15 19.03 -17.22
N PHE A 432 -1.91 19.41 -17.51
CA PHE A 432 -1.47 20.81 -17.66
C PHE A 432 -1.84 21.44 -19.01
N HIS A 433 -2.50 20.69 -19.91
CA HIS A 433 -2.90 21.16 -21.25
C HIS A 433 -4.42 21.36 -21.36
N GLY A 434 -5.03 21.90 -20.29
CA GLY A 434 -6.44 22.28 -20.25
C GLY A 434 -7.15 21.91 -18.97
N THR A 435 -7.00 20.67 -18.46
CA THR A 435 -7.75 20.19 -17.29
C THR A 435 -7.47 21.00 -16.02
N LEU A 436 -6.24 21.51 -15.84
CA LEU A 436 -5.88 22.35 -14.69
C LEU A 436 -6.81 23.58 -14.51
N GLU A 437 -7.37 24.12 -15.61
CA GLU A 437 -8.22 25.33 -15.59
C GLU A 437 -9.60 25.10 -14.97
N VAL A 438 -10.03 23.84 -14.85
CA VAL A 438 -11.34 23.49 -14.27
C VAL A 438 -11.21 22.85 -12.88
N ILE A 439 -10.00 22.80 -12.32
CA ILE A 439 -9.79 22.34 -10.94
C ILE A 439 -9.94 23.53 -10.00
N GLU A 440 -11.08 23.56 -9.33
CA GLU A 440 -11.43 24.57 -8.34
C GLU A 440 -11.31 23.99 -6.92
N ARG A 441 -11.46 24.88 -5.92
CA ARG A 441 -11.30 24.55 -4.50
C ARG A 441 -12.12 23.32 -4.06
N ASP A 442 -13.35 23.21 -4.55
CA ASP A 442 -14.33 22.21 -4.11
C ASP A 442 -14.46 21.02 -5.07
N ILE A 443 -13.57 20.92 -6.05
CA ILE A 443 -13.54 19.80 -6.99
C ILE A 443 -12.68 18.68 -6.42
N PRO A 444 -13.24 17.47 -6.22
CA PRO A 444 -12.46 16.32 -5.76
C PRO A 444 -11.53 15.79 -6.85
N VAL A 445 -10.28 15.59 -6.46
CA VAL A 445 -9.23 15.04 -7.32
C VAL A 445 -8.59 13.83 -6.65
N ILE A 446 -8.67 12.70 -7.32
CA ILE A 446 -7.94 11.48 -6.97
C ILE A 446 -6.61 11.48 -7.75
N LEU A 447 -5.51 11.40 -7.04
CA LEU A 447 -4.17 11.17 -7.60
C LEU A 447 -3.78 9.71 -7.40
N ILE A 448 -3.55 8.99 -8.50
CA ILE A 448 -3.20 7.56 -8.49
C ILE A 448 -1.73 7.44 -8.87
N LYS A 449 -0.87 7.22 -7.85
CA LYS A 449 0.59 7.23 -8.01
C LYS A 449 1.18 5.83 -8.02
N GLY A 450 1.86 5.48 -9.12
CA GLY A 450 2.66 4.28 -9.25
C GLY A 450 4.14 4.52 -8.93
N GLU A 451 4.94 3.47 -9.11
CA GLU A 451 6.39 3.49 -8.90
C GLU A 451 7.18 3.31 -10.21
N ASP A 452 6.52 3.48 -11.34
CA ASP A 452 7.17 3.43 -12.65
C ASP A 452 7.94 4.73 -12.99
N LYS A 453 8.58 4.76 -14.16
CA LYS A 453 9.43 5.88 -14.60
C LYS A 453 8.69 7.22 -14.74
N THR A 454 7.35 7.21 -14.83
CA THR A 454 6.53 8.42 -15.00
C THR A 454 6.11 9.08 -13.69
N ARG A 455 6.47 8.50 -12.54
CA ARG A 455 6.13 9.03 -11.22
C ARG A 455 6.42 10.54 -11.04
N PRO A 456 7.52 11.13 -11.57
CA PRO A 456 7.76 12.57 -11.47
C PRO A 456 6.67 13.45 -12.07
N GLU A 457 5.92 12.96 -13.07
CA GLU A 457 4.76 13.68 -13.62
C GLU A 457 3.65 13.82 -12.58
N MET A 458 3.40 12.75 -11.80
CA MET A 458 2.43 12.76 -10.70
C MET A 458 2.86 13.66 -9.55
N ASP A 459 4.17 13.70 -9.23
CA ASP A 459 4.69 14.62 -8.22
C ASP A 459 4.45 16.09 -8.63
N ARG A 460 4.58 16.40 -9.91
CA ARG A 460 4.26 17.72 -10.46
C ARG A 460 2.77 18.06 -10.33
N VAL A 461 1.88 17.11 -10.66
CA VAL A 461 0.42 17.30 -10.52
C VAL A 461 0.04 17.49 -9.06
N GLU A 462 0.54 16.65 -8.15
CA GLU A 462 0.27 16.73 -6.72
C GLU A 462 0.66 18.09 -6.14
N ASN A 463 1.87 18.57 -6.46
CA ASN A 463 2.34 19.89 -6.04
C ASN A 463 1.45 21.04 -6.52
N PHE A 464 0.86 20.91 -7.71
CA PHE A 464 -0.07 21.92 -8.25
C PHE A 464 -1.45 21.82 -7.59
N VAL A 465 -2.05 20.62 -7.58
CA VAL A 465 -3.44 20.42 -7.17
C VAL A 465 -3.66 20.79 -5.69
N HIS A 466 -2.70 20.51 -4.81
CA HIS A 466 -2.76 20.94 -3.40
C HIS A 466 -2.79 22.45 -3.19
N ARG A 467 -2.44 23.23 -4.20
CA ARG A 467 -2.50 24.70 -4.14
C ARG A 467 -3.87 25.26 -4.53
N VAL A 468 -4.67 24.50 -5.27
CA VAL A 468 -5.92 24.98 -5.89
C VAL A 468 -7.16 24.23 -5.38
N SER A 469 -7.07 22.94 -5.05
CA SER A 469 -8.17 22.15 -4.51
C SER A 469 -8.00 21.83 -3.02
N ALA A 470 -9.09 21.87 -2.27
CA ALA A 470 -9.17 21.40 -0.88
C ALA A 470 -9.55 19.91 -0.76
N LYS A 471 -9.95 19.26 -1.86
CA LYS A 471 -10.48 17.89 -1.91
C LYS A 471 -9.52 16.94 -2.66
N VAL A 472 -8.25 16.95 -2.29
CA VAL A 472 -7.23 16.10 -2.92
C VAL A 472 -7.04 14.82 -2.13
N THR A 473 -7.13 13.68 -2.80
CA THR A 473 -6.80 12.38 -2.22
C THR A 473 -5.73 11.69 -3.05
N VAL A 474 -4.63 11.34 -2.42
CA VAL A 474 -3.51 10.62 -3.05
C VAL A 474 -3.58 9.15 -2.67
N PHE A 475 -3.68 8.26 -3.66
CA PHE A 475 -3.48 6.82 -3.49
C PHE A 475 -2.12 6.47 -4.10
N ASP A 476 -1.20 6.01 -3.27
CA ASP A 476 0.19 5.78 -3.64
C ASP A 476 0.57 4.33 -3.39
N THR A 477 1.15 3.65 -4.39
CA THR A 477 1.62 2.27 -4.22
C THR A 477 2.74 2.15 -3.18
N LYS A 478 3.47 3.23 -2.90
CA LYS A 478 4.46 3.27 -1.81
C LYS A 478 3.87 3.09 -0.41
N ASP A 479 2.57 3.28 -0.25
CA ASP A 479 1.89 3.02 1.02
C ASP A 479 1.84 1.51 1.35
N TYR A 480 2.10 0.64 0.36
CA TYR A 480 1.99 -0.82 0.49
C TYR A 480 3.36 -1.49 0.40
N GLU A 481 3.67 -2.32 1.39
CA GLU A 481 4.85 -3.20 1.35
C GLU A 481 4.59 -4.39 0.42
N LEU A 482 5.61 -4.78 -0.35
CA LEU A 482 5.61 -6.01 -1.14
C LEU A 482 6.72 -6.94 -0.61
N LYS A 483 6.36 -7.92 0.19
CA LYS A 483 7.32 -8.89 0.73
C LYS A 483 7.79 -9.86 -0.34
N GLY A 484 9.10 -10.03 -0.42
CA GLY A 484 9.71 -10.94 -1.40
C GLY A 484 9.67 -10.44 -2.84
N ILE A 485 9.42 -9.15 -3.05
CA ILE A 485 9.47 -8.47 -4.35
C ILE A 485 10.58 -7.42 -4.29
N SER A 486 11.48 -7.47 -5.25
CA SER A 486 12.57 -6.49 -5.40
C SER A 486 12.03 -5.12 -5.79
N ASP A 487 12.68 -4.05 -5.32
CA ASP A 487 12.25 -2.66 -5.58
C ASP A 487 12.14 -2.35 -7.08
N GLU A 488 13.01 -2.92 -7.90
CA GLU A 488 12.99 -2.73 -9.36
C GLU A 488 11.71 -3.25 -10.05
N PHE A 489 10.99 -4.20 -9.44
CA PHE A 489 9.74 -4.75 -9.99
C PHE A 489 8.48 -4.05 -9.46
N ARG A 490 8.61 -3.22 -8.43
CA ARG A 490 7.46 -2.53 -7.85
C ARG A 490 6.73 -1.64 -8.86
N GLY A 491 7.50 -0.94 -9.71
CA GLY A 491 6.93 -0.13 -10.80
C GLY A 491 6.13 -0.97 -11.81
N ILE A 492 6.62 -2.16 -12.16
CA ILE A 492 5.93 -3.11 -13.05
C ILE A 492 4.61 -3.59 -12.41
N LEU A 493 4.63 -3.86 -11.10
CA LEU A 493 3.50 -4.43 -10.36
C LEU A 493 2.53 -3.37 -9.81
N SER A 494 2.81 -2.07 -10.02
CA SER A 494 1.93 -0.97 -9.57
C SER A 494 0.46 -1.15 -9.99
N PRO A 495 0.12 -1.63 -11.21
CA PRO A 495 -1.27 -1.89 -11.59
C PRO A 495 -1.98 -2.92 -10.71
N ILE A 496 -1.35 -4.05 -10.41
CA ILE A 496 -1.93 -5.08 -9.53
C ILE A 496 -2.13 -4.51 -8.12
N MET A 497 -1.14 -3.77 -7.60
CA MET A 497 -1.22 -3.14 -6.28
C MET A 497 -2.39 -2.17 -6.19
N MET A 498 -2.50 -1.27 -7.16
CA MET A 498 -3.52 -0.22 -7.15
C MET A 498 -4.93 -0.81 -7.37
N ARG A 499 -5.09 -1.76 -8.31
CA ARG A 499 -6.35 -2.49 -8.46
C ARG A 499 -6.78 -3.12 -7.13
N SER A 500 -5.86 -3.81 -6.47
CA SER A 500 -6.15 -4.50 -5.21
C SER A 500 -6.61 -3.54 -4.11
N ALA A 501 -5.96 -2.38 -3.99
CA ALA A 501 -6.38 -1.33 -3.06
C ALA A 501 -7.77 -0.78 -3.40
N PHE A 502 -8.05 -0.51 -4.68
CA PHE A 502 -9.33 0.06 -5.13
C PHE A 502 -10.51 -0.92 -5.03
N MET A 503 -10.27 -2.22 -4.96
CA MET A 503 -11.34 -3.18 -4.63
C MET A 503 -11.97 -2.89 -3.25
N ARG A 504 -11.20 -2.30 -2.31
CA ARG A 504 -11.75 -1.83 -1.04
C ARG A 504 -12.61 -0.58 -1.22
N LEU A 505 -12.23 0.32 -2.14
CA LEU A 505 -13.04 1.49 -2.45
C LEU A 505 -14.40 1.09 -3.03
N ASN A 506 -14.46 0.07 -3.90
CA ASN A 506 -15.72 -0.44 -4.45
C ASN A 506 -16.69 -0.84 -3.35
N VAL A 507 -16.23 -1.61 -2.37
CA VAL A 507 -17.04 -2.07 -1.23
C VAL A 507 -17.56 -0.90 -0.40
N HIS A 508 -16.72 0.09 -0.16
CA HIS A 508 -17.14 1.25 0.64
C HIS A 508 -18.04 2.22 -0.11
N LEU A 509 -17.86 2.40 -1.44
CA LEU A 509 -18.78 3.17 -2.27
C LEU A 509 -20.15 2.50 -2.31
N GLU A 510 -20.22 1.18 -2.57
CA GLU A 510 -21.47 0.41 -2.53
C GLU A 510 -22.21 0.62 -1.21
N HIS A 511 -21.48 0.52 -0.10
CA HIS A 511 -22.06 0.68 1.25
C HIS A 511 -22.55 2.11 1.51
N CYS A 512 -21.73 3.13 1.23
CA CYS A 512 -22.07 4.53 1.50
C CYS A 512 -23.22 5.01 0.61
N ARG A 513 -23.24 4.62 -0.64
CA ARG A 513 -24.27 5.00 -1.62
C ARG A 513 -25.51 4.11 -1.55
N ARG A 514 -25.44 2.98 -0.82
CA ARG A 514 -26.50 1.94 -0.81
C ARG A 514 -26.88 1.51 -2.22
N HIS A 515 -25.87 1.41 -3.09
CA HIS A 515 -26.02 1.11 -4.50
C HIS A 515 -25.15 -0.11 -4.86
N PRO A 516 -25.75 -1.32 -4.97
CA PRO A 516 -25.04 -2.54 -5.34
C PRO A 516 -24.29 -2.40 -6.67
N ILE A 517 -23.07 -2.93 -6.71
CA ILE A 517 -22.19 -2.80 -7.89
C ILE A 517 -22.64 -3.62 -9.11
N ASP A 518 -23.57 -4.55 -8.95
CA ASP A 518 -24.13 -5.39 -10.00
C ASP A 518 -25.37 -4.77 -10.69
N ILE A 519 -25.92 -3.70 -10.15
CA ILE A 519 -27.04 -3.00 -10.77
C ILE A 519 -26.57 -2.17 -11.96
N ARG A 520 -27.27 -2.31 -13.08
CA ARG A 520 -27.04 -1.55 -14.30
C ARG A 520 -28.31 -0.79 -14.70
N ARG A 521 -28.11 0.42 -15.24
CA ARG A 521 -29.24 1.23 -15.76
C ARG A 521 -29.55 0.88 -17.21
N TYR A 522 -28.53 0.75 -18.04
CA TYR A 522 -28.65 0.56 -19.48
C TYR A 522 -27.80 -0.61 -19.99
N TYR A 523 -26.58 -0.75 -19.50
CA TYR A 523 -25.61 -1.73 -19.96
C TYR A 523 -26.16 -3.16 -19.85
N LYS A 524 -26.28 -3.85 -20.99
CA LYS A 524 -26.91 -5.18 -21.10
C LYS A 524 -28.36 -5.26 -20.55
N ALA A 525 -28.99 -4.11 -20.30
CA ALA A 525 -30.39 -4.01 -19.86
C ALA A 525 -31.31 -3.47 -20.98
N LEU A 526 -30.76 -2.71 -21.90
CA LEU A 526 -31.43 -2.23 -23.11
C LEU A 526 -30.69 -2.71 -24.36
N ASP A 527 -31.41 -2.80 -25.49
CA ASP A 527 -30.81 -3.02 -26.81
C ASP A 527 -30.12 -1.71 -27.27
N TYR A 528 -28.88 -1.80 -27.75
CA TYR A 528 -28.10 -0.68 -28.30
C TYR A 528 -27.11 -1.13 -29.38
#